data_e7e9fe803973d5f0ac0675113e31c6f1
#
_entry.id   e7e9fe803973d5f0ac0675113e31c6f1
#
_cell.length_a   1.000
_cell.length_b   1.000
_cell.length_c   1.000
_cell.angle_alpha   90.00
_cell.angle_beta   90.00
_cell.angle_gamma   90.00
#
_symmetry.space_group_name_H-M   'P 1'
#
loop_
_entity.id
_entity.type
_entity.pdbx_description
1 polymer ?
#
loop_
_entity_poly.entity_id
_entity_poly.type
_entity_poly.pdbx_seq_one_letter_code
_entity_poly.pdbx_strand_id
1 'polypeptide(L)'
;IVQPEDSWNALEEMTQNAEAILEELGLPYRRVILCTGDIGFSASKTYDLEVWLPSYNDYKEISSCSNCTDFQARRANIRFKRDAASKPELVHTLN
;
A
#
# COMPACT_ATOMS: atom_id res chain seq x y z
N ILE A 1 -5.78 -7.09 -4.43
CA ILE A 1 -5.17 -8.31 -4.99
C ILE A 1 -4.77 -8.03 -6.43
N VAL A 2 -3.50 -8.21 -6.75
CA VAL A 2 -2.97 -7.96 -8.09
C VAL A 2 -1.97 -9.06 -8.47
N GLN A 3 -1.63 -9.10 -9.77
CA GLN A 3 -0.52 -9.94 -10.24
C GLN A 3 0.81 -9.34 -9.72
N PRO A 4 1.84 -10.18 -9.46
CA PRO A 4 3.09 -9.71 -8.87
C PRO A 4 3.74 -8.55 -9.61
N GLU A 5 3.76 -8.58 -10.94
CA GLU A 5 4.37 -7.55 -11.78
C GLU A 5 3.66 -6.19 -11.69
N ASP A 6 2.41 -6.17 -11.23
CA ASP A 6 1.61 -4.95 -11.14
C ASP A 6 1.62 -4.33 -9.75
N SER A 7 2.21 -5.00 -8.74
CA SER A 7 2.02 -4.60 -7.35
C SER A 7 2.61 -3.23 -7.00
N TRP A 8 3.75 -2.87 -7.58
CA TRP A 8 4.36 -1.57 -7.29
C TRP A 8 3.58 -0.42 -7.91
N ASN A 9 3.07 -0.61 -9.14
CA ASN A 9 2.18 0.38 -9.77
C ASN A 9 0.86 0.49 -9.02
N ALA A 10 0.32 -0.62 -8.53
CA ALA A 10 -0.90 -0.63 -7.75
C ALA A 10 -0.73 0.12 -6.41
N LEU A 11 0.44 -0.01 -5.76
CA LEU A 11 0.73 0.74 -4.55
C LEU A 11 0.72 2.25 -4.83
N GLU A 12 1.38 2.68 -5.90
CA GLU A 12 1.44 4.08 -6.27
C GLU A 12 0.04 4.63 -6.58
N GLU A 13 -0.76 3.89 -7.35
CA GLU A 13 -2.12 4.28 -7.68
C GLU A 13 -3.01 4.39 -6.43
N MET A 14 -2.93 3.41 -5.53
CA MET A 14 -3.68 3.42 -4.28
C MET A 14 -3.31 4.64 -3.42
N THR A 15 -2.03 4.94 -3.33
CA THR A 15 -1.55 6.09 -2.56
C THR A 15 -2.00 7.41 -3.19
N GLN A 16 -1.92 7.52 -4.53
CA GLN A 16 -2.39 8.70 -5.24
C GLN A 16 -3.89 8.93 -5.07
N ASN A 17 -4.68 7.87 -5.04
CA ASN A 17 -6.11 7.98 -4.79
C ASN A 17 -6.40 8.55 -3.40
N ALA A 18 -5.65 8.12 -2.39
CA ALA A 18 -5.76 8.67 -1.04
C ALA A 18 -5.31 10.14 -0.98
N GLU A 19 -4.22 10.46 -1.67
CA GLU A 19 -3.72 11.85 -1.74
C GLU A 19 -4.73 12.78 -2.42
N ALA A 20 -5.42 12.30 -3.46
CA ALA A 20 -6.41 13.10 -4.17
C ALA A 20 -7.55 13.56 -3.24
N ILE A 21 -7.96 12.73 -2.30
CA ILE A 21 -8.98 13.10 -1.31
C ILE A 21 -8.49 14.25 -0.44
N LEU A 22 -7.24 14.18 0.01
CA LEU A 22 -6.65 15.24 0.84
C LEU A 22 -6.52 16.54 0.07
N GLU A 23 -6.16 16.46 -1.21
CA GLU A 23 -6.05 17.63 -2.08
C GLU A 23 -7.41 18.29 -2.30
N GLU A 24 -8.47 17.49 -2.52
CA GLU A 24 -9.83 18.01 -2.67
C GLU A 24 -10.31 18.70 -1.39
N LEU A 25 -9.92 18.21 -0.23
CA LEU A 25 -10.25 18.82 1.06
C LEU A 25 -9.39 20.04 1.38
N GLY A 26 -8.36 20.29 0.58
CA GLY A 26 -7.46 21.43 0.80
C GLY A 26 -6.58 21.26 2.03
N LEU A 27 -6.30 20.04 2.46
CA LEU A 27 -5.50 19.78 3.65
C LEU A 27 -4.02 19.68 3.30
N PRO A 28 -3.12 20.40 4.00
CA PRO A 28 -1.70 20.19 3.85
C PRO A 28 -1.32 18.78 4.30
N TYR A 29 -0.60 18.05 3.47
CA TYR A 29 -0.20 16.68 3.78
C TYR A 29 1.21 16.39 3.31
N ARG A 30 1.77 15.30 3.79
CA ARG A 30 3.03 14.75 3.27
C ARG A 30 2.95 13.23 3.18
N ARG A 31 3.71 12.67 2.26
CA ARG A 31 3.88 11.23 2.07
C ARG A 31 5.20 10.80 2.72
N VAL A 32 5.14 9.80 3.58
CA VAL A 32 6.33 9.25 4.26
C VAL A 32 6.51 7.81 3.80
N ILE A 33 7.74 7.47 3.41
CA ILE A 33 8.09 6.11 3.00
C ILE A 33 8.72 5.41 4.19
N LEU A 34 8.16 4.26 4.56
CA LEU A 34 8.71 3.43 5.63
C LEU A 34 9.58 2.33 5.06
N CYS A 35 10.76 2.15 5.65
CA CYS A 35 11.68 1.08 5.31
C CYS A 35 11.23 -0.24 5.94
N THR A 36 11.72 -1.37 5.41
CA THR A 36 11.33 -2.70 5.86
C THR A 36 11.46 -2.90 7.38
N GLY A 37 12.48 -2.34 8.00
CA GLY A 37 12.69 -2.46 9.45
C GLY A 37 11.69 -1.68 10.30
N ASP A 38 10.97 -0.71 9.71
CA ASP A 38 10.04 0.18 10.41
C ASP A 38 8.58 -0.17 10.17
N ILE A 39 8.30 -1.13 9.30
CA ILE A 39 6.94 -1.53 8.94
C ILE A 39 6.56 -2.84 9.59
N GLY A 40 5.28 -3.17 9.52
CA GLY A 40 4.78 -4.44 10.01
C GLY A 40 5.40 -5.62 9.27
N PHE A 41 5.41 -6.76 9.91
CA PHE A 41 6.05 -7.99 9.42
C PHE A 41 5.54 -8.41 8.03
N SER A 42 4.29 -8.11 7.72
CA SER A 42 3.64 -8.56 6.48
C SER A 42 3.77 -7.61 5.30
N ALA A 43 4.41 -6.44 5.47
CA ALA A 43 4.52 -5.45 4.41
C ALA A 43 5.98 -5.25 3.99
N SER A 44 6.24 -5.13 2.68
CA SER A 44 7.58 -4.89 2.18
C SER A 44 7.85 -3.41 1.88
N LYS A 45 6.81 -2.60 1.67
CA LYS A 45 6.91 -1.15 1.49
C LYS A 45 5.59 -0.52 1.91
N THR A 46 5.69 0.58 2.65
CA THR A 46 4.52 1.31 3.13
C THR A 46 4.71 2.80 2.85
N TYR A 47 3.65 3.44 2.34
CA TYR A 47 3.52 4.89 2.29
C TYR A 47 2.50 5.32 3.33
N ASP A 48 2.91 6.17 4.27
CA ASP A 48 2.01 6.81 5.20
C ASP A 48 1.68 8.21 4.71
N LEU A 49 0.42 8.60 4.81
CA LEU A 49 -0.02 9.97 4.57
C LEU A 49 -0.26 10.65 5.90
N GLU A 50 0.40 11.78 6.09
CA GLU A 50 0.30 12.58 7.31
C GLU A 50 -0.26 13.93 6.97
N VAL A 51 -1.19 14.42 7.78
CA VAL A 51 -1.84 15.72 7.61
C VAL A 51 -1.36 16.67 8.70
N TRP A 52 -1.09 17.92 8.31
CA TRP A 52 -0.78 18.98 9.28
C TRP A 52 -2.01 19.36 10.08
N LEU A 53 -1.89 19.28 11.39
CA LEU A 53 -2.95 19.67 12.34
C LEU A 53 -2.50 20.90 13.13
N PRO A 54 -3.05 22.10 12.82
CA PRO A 54 -2.62 23.33 13.48
C PRO A 54 -2.77 23.31 15.00
N SER A 55 -3.83 22.66 15.50
CA SER A 55 -4.09 22.57 16.94
C SER A 55 -3.02 21.77 17.69
N TYR A 56 -2.36 20.84 17.01
CA TYR A 56 -1.26 20.05 17.58
C TYR A 56 0.10 20.58 17.17
N ASN A 57 0.14 21.51 16.22
CA ASN A 57 1.38 22.03 15.63
C ASN A 57 2.29 20.90 15.14
N ASP A 58 1.72 19.89 14.49
CA ASP A 58 2.41 18.69 14.07
C ASP A 58 1.64 17.96 12.96
N TYR A 59 2.35 17.06 12.26
CA TYR A 59 1.75 16.12 11.32
C TYR A 59 1.28 14.87 12.05
N LYS A 60 0.13 14.35 11.65
CA LYS A 60 -0.41 13.11 12.19
C LYS A 60 -0.79 12.17 11.06
N GLU A 61 -0.49 10.89 11.21
CA GLU A 61 -0.86 9.88 10.24
C GLU A 61 -2.37 9.72 10.18
N ILE A 62 -2.90 9.70 8.95
CA ILE A 62 -4.32 9.47 8.72
C ILE A 62 -4.58 8.31 7.77
N SER A 63 -3.59 7.86 7.03
CA SER A 63 -3.74 6.78 6.06
C SER A 63 -2.42 6.07 5.86
N SER A 64 -2.49 4.78 5.62
CA SER A 64 -1.32 3.96 5.34
C SER A 64 -1.64 3.02 4.17
N CYS A 65 -0.76 2.98 3.18
CA CYS A 65 -0.90 2.12 2.02
C CYS A 65 0.33 1.23 1.94
N SER A 66 0.12 -0.08 1.95
CA SER A 66 1.20 -1.06 2.00
C SER A 66 1.13 -2.05 0.86
N ASN A 67 2.29 -2.39 0.30
CA ASN A 67 2.44 -3.53 -0.59
C ASN A 67 2.98 -4.69 0.25
N CYS A 68 2.15 -5.71 0.45
CA CYS A 68 2.50 -6.89 1.25
C CYS A 68 3.16 -7.98 0.42
N THR A 69 3.36 -7.74 -0.87
CA THR A 69 3.89 -8.71 -1.84
C THR A 69 3.16 -10.05 -1.73
N ASP A 70 3.86 -11.17 -1.62
CA ASP A 70 3.24 -12.49 -1.56
C ASP A 70 3.06 -13.02 -0.13
N PHE A 71 3.38 -12.22 0.89
CA PHE A 71 3.38 -12.71 2.27
C PHE A 71 2.00 -13.17 2.73
N GLN A 72 0.98 -12.33 2.55
CA GLN A 72 -0.39 -12.67 2.94
C GLN A 72 -0.97 -13.75 2.02
N ALA A 73 -0.67 -13.66 0.73
CA ALA A 73 -1.12 -14.65 -0.25
C ALA A 73 -0.58 -16.05 0.07
N ARG A 74 0.67 -16.12 0.49
CA ARG A 74 1.31 -17.37 0.89
C ARG A 74 0.62 -17.97 2.11
N ARG A 75 0.33 -17.16 3.11
CA ARG A 75 -0.33 -17.63 4.33
C ARG A 75 -1.77 -18.06 4.08
N ALA A 76 -2.50 -17.33 3.24
CA ALA A 76 -3.90 -17.62 2.91
C ALA A 76 -4.05 -18.55 1.72
N ASN A 77 -2.94 -18.89 1.04
CA ASN A 77 -2.91 -19.72 -0.16
C ASN A 77 -3.79 -19.12 -1.28
N ILE A 78 -3.62 -17.82 -1.53
CA ILE A 78 -4.34 -17.11 -2.59
C ILE A 78 -3.50 -17.15 -3.85
N ARG A 79 -3.99 -17.81 -4.88
CA ARG A 79 -3.26 -18.05 -6.12
C ARG A 79 -4.11 -17.69 -7.33
N PHE A 80 -3.46 -17.45 -8.44
CA PHE A 80 -4.14 -17.21 -9.72
C PHE A 80 -3.47 -18.01 -10.82
N LYS A 81 -4.17 -18.20 -11.92
CA LYS A 81 -3.62 -18.80 -13.14
C LYS A 81 -3.68 -17.77 -14.26
N ARG A 82 -2.59 -17.69 -15.02
CA ARG A 82 -2.54 -16.79 -16.18
C ARG A 82 -3.41 -17.29 -17.32
N ASP A 83 -3.49 -18.63 -17.44
CA ASP A 83 -4.40 -19.31 -18.35
C ASP A 83 -4.67 -20.73 -17.82
N ALA A 84 -5.51 -21.49 -18.54
CA ALA A 84 -5.91 -22.83 -18.08
C ALA A 84 -4.75 -23.84 -18.02
N ALA A 85 -3.68 -23.61 -18.80
CA ALA A 85 -2.52 -24.50 -18.86
C ALA A 85 -1.43 -24.10 -17.87
N SER A 86 -1.49 -22.90 -17.28
CA SER A 86 -0.47 -22.41 -16.37
C SER A 86 -0.57 -23.03 -14.99
N LYS A 87 0.57 -23.07 -14.30
CA LYS A 87 0.59 -23.43 -12.88
C LYS A 87 0.06 -22.27 -12.05
N PRO A 88 -0.64 -22.55 -10.94
CA PRO A 88 -1.08 -21.49 -10.01
C PRO A 88 0.13 -20.75 -9.45
N GLU A 89 0.01 -19.42 -9.37
CA GLU A 89 1.02 -18.53 -8.80
C GLU A 89 0.41 -17.74 -7.66
N LEU A 90 1.24 -17.34 -6.69
CA LEU A 90 0.80 -16.48 -5.60
C LEU A 90 0.50 -15.08 -6.14
N VAL A 91 -0.58 -14.49 -5.66
CA VAL A 91 -0.87 -13.08 -5.94
C VAL A 91 -0.06 -12.17 -5.01
N HIS A 92 -0.03 -10.88 -5.32
CA HIS A 92 0.41 -9.87 -4.37
C HIS A 92 -0.81 -9.15 -3.80
N THR A 93 -0.72 -8.76 -2.54
CA THR A 93 -1.81 -8.05 -1.86
C THR A 93 -1.33 -6.68 -1.40
N LEU A 94 -2.27 -5.72 -1.40
CA LEU A 94 -2.04 -4.37 -0.95
C LEU A 94 -3.22 -3.94 -0.08
N ASN A 95 -2.93 -3.12 0.90
CA ASN A 95 -3.96 -2.53 1.76
C ASN A 95 -3.48 -1.22 2.37
#